data_e327d2936e3927ac544fbb110d999412
#
_entry.id   e327d2936e3927ac544fbb110d999412
#
_cell.length_a   1.000
_cell.length_b   1.000
_cell.length_c   1.000
_cell.angle_alpha   90.00
_cell.angle_beta   90.00
_cell.angle_gamma   90.00
#
_symmetry.space_group_name_H-M   'P 1'
#
loop_
_entity.id
_entity.type
_entity.pdbx_description
1 polymer ?
#
loop_
_entity_poly.entity_id
_entity_poly.type
_entity_poly.pdbx_seq_one_letter_code
_entity_poly.pdbx_strand_id
1 'polypeptide(L)'
;MTFIYIENMDSHLLNKNMIEGQIKPIGGMQKNILQAFSSVNRDDFVPQNLKDNCYSEKNLFLKRDRFVLKANLIAKIISALNISNEENVLVIGSSTGYSSAIISRLAETVISIEEDQELLD
;
A
#
# COMPACT_ATOMS: atom_id res chain seq x y z
N MET A 1 2.83 -11.15 30.72
CA MET A 1 3.80 -10.27 30.12
C MET A 1 3.25 -9.59 28.90
N THR A 2 3.39 -8.33 28.88
CA THR A 2 2.75 -7.47 27.90
C THR A 2 3.52 -7.33 26.60
N PHE A 3 4.77 -7.79 26.53
CA PHE A 3 5.59 -7.66 25.33
C PHE A 3 5.00 -8.36 24.10
N ILE A 4 4.34 -9.48 24.33
CA ILE A 4 3.72 -10.26 23.25
C ILE A 4 2.63 -9.46 22.58
N TYR A 5 1.90 -8.66 23.33
CA TYR A 5 0.84 -7.82 22.78
C TYR A 5 1.38 -6.68 21.94
N ILE A 6 2.55 -6.17 22.31
CA ILE A 6 3.18 -5.09 21.54
C ILE A 6 3.70 -5.64 20.22
N GLU A 7 4.24 -6.85 20.21
CA GLU A 7 4.72 -7.48 18.97
C GLU A 7 3.58 -7.82 18.04
N ASN A 8 2.46 -8.22 18.62
CA ASN A 8 1.26 -8.50 17.87
C ASN A 8 0.39 -7.26 17.73
N MET A 9 0.97 -6.11 18.02
CA MET A 9 0.25 -4.87 17.84
C MET A 9 -0.17 -4.85 16.40
N ASP A 10 -1.35 -4.98 16.34
CA ASP A 10 -2.19 -5.25 15.26
C ASP A 10 -1.75 -4.40 14.07
N SER A 11 -1.33 -5.07 13.00
CA SER A 11 -1.00 -4.37 11.77
C SER A 11 -2.17 -3.54 11.27
N HIS A 12 -3.39 -3.92 11.62
CA HIS A 12 -4.58 -3.15 11.30
C HIS A 12 -4.56 -1.78 12.01
N LEU A 13 -4.15 -1.73 13.26
CA LEU A 13 -4.02 -0.46 13.99
C LEU A 13 -2.91 0.40 13.40
N LEU A 14 -1.76 -0.19 13.07
CA LEU A 14 -0.66 0.53 12.46
C LEU A 14 -1.06 1.07 11.09
N ASN A 15 -1.80 0.29 10.33
CA ASN A 15 -2.32 0.71 9.03
C ASN A 15 -3.30 1.88 9.19
N LYS A 16 -4.18 1.81 10.15
CA LYS A 16 -5.12 2.89 10.46
C LYS A 16 -4.39 4.18 10.83
N ASN A 17 -3.37 4.06 11.67
CA ASN A 17 -2.56 5.22 12.07
C ASN A 17 -1.82 5.84 10.89
N MET A 18 -1.35 5.01 9.95
CA MET A 18 -0.73 5.50 8.73
C MET A 18 -1.73 6.33 7.91
N ILE A 19 -2.94 5.84 7.74
CA ILE A 19 -3.98 6.55 7.00
C ILE A 19 -4.28 7.89 7.66
N GLU A 20 -4.47 7.90 8.98
CA GLU A 20 -4.77 9.12 9.72
C GLU A 20 -3.64 10.14 9.69
N GLY A 21 -2.40 9.69 9.77
CA GLY A 21 -1.24 10.56 9.88
C GLY A 21 -0.56 10.92 8.58
N GLN A 22 -0.71 10.11 7.53
CA GLN A 22 0.03 10.30 6.29
C GLN A 22 -0.85 10.54 5.07
N ILE A 23 -2.04 10.00 5.04
CA ILE A 23 -2.92 10.09 3.87
C ILE A 23 -3.98 11.17 4.05
N LYS A 24 -4.72 11.16 5.14
CA LYS A 24 -5.75 12.18 5.40
C LYS A 24 -5.19 13.60 5.43
N PRO A 25 -3.98 13.87 5.98
CA PRO A 25 -3.44 15.23 5.98
C PRO A 25 -3.19 15.82 4.60
N ILE A 26 -3.14 15.00 3.55
CA ILE A 26 -3.01 15.51 2.17
C ILE A 26 -4.20 16.44 1.84
N GLY A 27 -5.38 16.10 2.35
CA GLY A 27 -6.60 16.87 2.11
C GLY A 27 -7.30 16.49 0.83
N GLY A 28 -8.62 16.53 0.84
CA GLY A 28 -9.42 16.28 -0.36
C GLY A 28 -9.42 14.83 -0.85
N MET A 29 -8.93 13.90 -0.04
CA MET A 29 -8.87 12.51 -0.44
C MET A 29 -10.26 11.89 -0.46
N GLN A 30 -10.60 11.21 -1.56
CA GLN A 30 -11.90 10.58 -1.73
C GLN A 30 -12.09 9.45 -0.71
N LYS A 31 -13.33 9.29 -0.26
CA LYS A 31 -13.66 8.31 0.77
C LYS A 31 -13.36 6.89 0.33
N ASN A 32 -13.63 6.55 -0.93
CA ASN A 32 -13.35 5.21 -1.45
C ASN A 32 -11.86 4.88 -1.45
N ILE A 33 -11.01 5.89 -1.66
CA ILE A 33 -9.56 5.70 -1.59
C ILE A 33 -9.13 5.39 -0.16
N LEU A 34 -9.65 6.14 0.80
CA LEU A 34 -9.36 5.88 2.23
C LEU A 34 -9.81 4.48 2.63
N GLN A 35 -10.96 4.04 2.15
CA GLN A 35 -11.47 2.70 2.41
C GLN A 35 -10.58 1.63 1.78
N ALA A 36 -10.08 1.88 0.56
CA ALA A 36 -9.19 0.95 -0.12
C ALA A 36 -7.91 0.74 0.69
N PHE A 37 -7.29 1.83 1.16
CA PHE A 37 -6.10 1.72 2.01
C PHE A 37 -6.41 1.01 3.33
N SER A 38 -7.58 1.24 3.89
CA SER A 38 -8.00 0.60 5.14
C SER A 38 -8.15 -0.91 5.01
N SER A 39 -8.51 -1.40 3.82
CA SER A 39 -8.75 -2.83 3.58
C SER A 39 -7.48 -3.61 3.20
N VAL A 40 -6.36 -2.94 3.04
CA VAL A 40 -5.10 -3.57 2.61
C VAL A 40 -4.01 -3.21 3.62
N ASN A 41 -3.51 -4.20 4.33
CA ASN A 41 -2.43 -3.98 5.30
C ASN A 41 -1.09 -3.95 4.57
N ARG A 42 -0.38 -2.84 4.73
CA ARG A 42 0.88 -2.62 4.02
C ARG A 42 1.95 -3.68 4.35
N ASP A 43 1.98 -4.16 5.59
CA ASP A 43 2.98 -5.13 6.01
C ASP A 43 2.81 -6.51 5.36
N ASP A 44 1.63 -6.78 4.78
CA ASP A 44 1.43 -8.02 4.01
C ASP A 44 2.20 -8.01 2.67
N PHE A 45 2.69 -6.84 2.26
CA PHE A 45 3.32 -6.65 0.95
C PHE A 45 4.79 -6.27 1.04
N VAL A 46 5.41 -6.47 2.19
CA VAL A 46 6.84 -6.16 2.38
C VAL A 46 7.58 -7.39 2.88
N PRO A 47 8.89 -7.50 2.55
CA PRO A 47 9.70 -8.57 3.08
C PRO A 47 9.79 -8.52 4.60
N GLN A 48 10.02 -9.66 5.23
CA GLN A 48 10.06 -9.78 6.68
C GLN A 48 11.02 -8.79 7.34
N ASN A 49 12.17 -8.54 6.71
CA ASN A 49 13.18 -7.65 7.27
C ASN A 49 12.78 -6.17 7.24
N LEU A 50 11.72 -5.81 6.51
CA LEU A 50 11.24 -4.44 6.41
C LEU A 50 9.94 -4.19 7.18
N LYS A 51 9.35 -5.22 7.77
CA LYS A 51 8.03 -5.10 8.41
C LYS A 51 8.02 -4.09 9.56
N ASP A 52 9.09 -4.00 10.31
CA ASP A 52 9.16 -3.09 11.47
C ASP A 52 9.09 -1.63 11.06
N ASN A 53 9.50 -1.29 9.83
CA ASN A 53 9.57 0.08 9.34
C ASN A 53 8.59 0.37 8.20
N CYS A 54 7.71 -0.58 7.86
CA CYS A 54 6.93 -0.45 6.63
C CYS A 54 5.84 0.62 6.71
N TYR A 55 5.46 1.05 7.90
CA TYR A 55 4.47 2.11 8.07
C TYR A 55 5.08 3.50 8.23
N SER A 56 6.39 3.63 8.15
CA SER A 56 7.04 4.93 8.17
C SER A 56 6.78 5.68 6.85
N GLU A 57 6.89 7.01 6.92
CA GLU A 57 6.62 7.87 5.77
C GLU A 57 7.83 7.96 4.86
N LYS A 58 8.19 6.84 4.24
CA LYS A 58 9.31 6.76 3.30
C LYS A 58 9.14 5.61 2.35
N ASN A 59 9.86 5.68 1.22
CA ASN A 59 9.93 4.57 0.28
C ASN A 59 10.74 3.43 0.92
N LEU A 60 10.30 2.20 0.68
CA LEU A 60 10.98 1.01 1.20
C LEU A 60 11.84 0.41 0.11
N PHE A 61 13.15 0.45 0.33
CA PHE A 61 14.11 -0.11 -0.62
C PHE A 61 14.05 -1.64 -0.58
N LEU A 62 13.84 -2.25 -1.75
CA LEU A 62 13.76 -3.71 -1.86
C LEU A 62 15.08 -4.29 -2.34
N LYS A 63 15.51 -3.89 -3.52
CA LYS A 63 16.81 -4.27 -4.08
C LYS A 63 17.11 -3.38 -5.29
N ARG A 64 18.37 -3.10 -5.52
CA ARG A 64 18.83 -2.24 -6.63
C ARG A 64 18.04 -0.93 -6.61
N ASP A 65 17.31 -0.63 -7.69
CA ASP A 65 16.49 0.57 -7.81
C ASP A 65 14.99 0.28 -7.64
N ARG A 66 14.65 -0.81 -6.97
CA ARG A 66 13.27 -1.22 -6.75
C ARG A 66 12.80 -0.84 -5.36
N PHE A 67 11.61 -0.28 -5.28
CA PHE A 67 11.04 0.27 -4.04
C PHE A 67 9.57 -0.12 -3.89
N VAL A 68 9.10 -0.17 -2.65
CA VAL A 68 7.68 0.02 -2.36
C VAL A 68 7.52 1.50 -2.02
N LEU A 69 6.75 2.21 -2.82
CA LEU A 69 6.57 3.65 -2.62
C LEU A 69 5.85 3.94 -1.31
N LYS A 70 6.14 5.09 -0.73
CA LYS A 70 5.44 5.51 0.48
C LYS A 70 3.95 5.71 0.20
N ALA A 71 3.14 5.40 1.21
CA ALA A 71 1.69 5.32 1.04
C ALA A 71 1.07 6.65 0.59
N ASN A 72 1.53 7.78 1.12
CA ASN A 72 0.96 9.07 0.74
C ASN A 72 1.24 9.41 -0.72
N LEU A 73 2.37 8.99 -1.28
CA LEU A 73 2.64 9.19 -2.71
C LEU A 73 1.72 8.33 -3.56
N ILE A 74 1.53 7.07 -3.18
CA ILE A 74 0.59 6.17 -3.87
C ILE A 74 -0.82 6.77 -3.85
N ALA A 75 -1.25 7.29 -2.69
CA ALA A 75 -2.56 7.90 -2.55
C ALA A 75 -2.75 9.10 -3.47
N LYS A 76 -1.73 9.95 -3.59
CA LYS A 76 -1.76 11.10 -4.50
C LYS A 76 -1.90 10.67 -5.95
N ILE A 77 -1.15 9.65 -6.35
CA ILE A 77 -1.19 9.15 -7.72
C ILE A 77 -2.57 8.57 -8.03
N ILE A 78 -3.08 7.73 -7.14
CA ILE A 78 -4.38 7.08 -7.32
C ILE A 78 -5.50 8.13 -7.36
N SER A 79 -5.44 9.13 -6.49
CA SER A 79 -6.41 10.21 -6.48
C SER A 79 -6.41 10.98 -7.79
N ALA A 80 -5.23 11.24 -8.36
CA ALA A 80 -5.09 11.96 -9.63
C ALA A 80 -5.65 11.15 -10.80
N LEU A 81 -5.58 9.83 -10.74
CA LEU A 81 -6.10 8.96 -11.81
C LEU A 81 -7.61 8.89 -11.84
N ASN A 82 -8.27 9.19 -10.73
CA ASN A 82 -9.74 9.18 -10.62
C ASN A 82 -10.35 7.88 -11.14
N ILE A 83 -9.90 6.76 -10.58
CA ILE A 83 -10.29 5.43 -11.05
C ILE A 83 -11.76 5.15 -10.76
N SER A 84 -12.48 4.71 -11.80
CA SER A 84 -13.88 4.30 -11.71
C SER A 84 -13.97 2.79 -11.44
N ASN A 85 -15.04 2.37 -10.75
CA ASN A 85 -15.27 0.95 -10.47
C ASN A 85 -15.67 0.13 -11.72
N GLU A 86 -15.74 0.78 -12.88
CA GLU A 86 -16.01 0.11 -14.16
C GLU A 86 -14.75 -0.02 -15.01
N GLU A 87 -13.63 0.53 -14.56
CA GLU A 87 -12.39 0.55 -15.34
C GLU A 87 -11.52 -0.67 -15.10
N ASN A 88 -10.76 -1.02 -16.13
CA ASN A 88 -9.72 -2.04 -16.07
C ASN A 88 -8.38 -1.31 -16.00
N VAL A 89 -7.56 -1.66 -15.02
CA VAL A 89 -6.29 -0.99 -14.76
C VAL A 89 -5.13 -1.94 -14.96
N LEU A 90 -4.11 -1.49 -15.67
CA LEU A 90 -2.86 -2.21 -15.84
C LEU A 90 -1.77 -1.55 -15.00
N VAL A 91 -1.15 -2.32 -14.12
CA VAL A 91 -0.02 -1.85 -13.30
C VAL A 91 1.25 -2.52 -13.82
N ILE A 92 2.17 -1.72 -14.33
CA ILE A 92 3.45 -2.20 -14.84
C ILE A 92 4.52 -1.96 -13.79
N GLY A 93 5.33 -2.99 -13.50
CA GLY A 93 6.31 -2.90 -12.42
C GLY A 93 5.64 -2.88 -11.07
N SER A 94 4.72 -3.82 -10.85
CA SER A 94 3.87 -3.83 -9.66
C SER A 94 4.65 -4.10 -8.36
N SER A 95 5.92 -4.47 -8.46
CA SER A 95 6.76 -4.75 -7.32
C SER A 95 6.16 -5.86 -6.46
N THR A 96 5.92 -5.62 -5.18
CA THR A 96 5.33 -6.62 -4.29
C THR A 96 3.81 -6.69 -4.37
N GLY A 97 3.19 -5.79 -5.15
CA GLY A 97 1.74 -5.81 -5.36
C GLY A 97 0.93 -4.92 -4.44
N TYR A 98 1.57 -4.09 -3.62
CA TYR A 98 0.84 -3.24 -2.68
C TYR A 98 -0.11 -2.26 -3.37
N SER A 99 0.41 -1.48 -4.32
CA SER A 99 -0.42 -0.52 -5.06
C SER A 99 -1.51 -1.23 -5.87
N SER A 100 -1.18 -2.39 -6.45
CA SER A 100 -2.17 -3.19 -7.19
C SER A 100 -3.30 -3.67 -6.30
N ALA A 101 -2.99 -4.08 -5.09
CA ALA A 101 -4.00 -4.52 -4.12
C ALA A 101 -4.95 -3.37 -3.77
N ILE A 102 -4.42 -2.17 -3.58
CA ILE A 102 -5.24 -1.00 -3.28
C ILE A 102 -6.13 -0.66 -4.47
N ILE A 103 -5.55 -0.63 -5.68
CA ILE A 103 -6.29 -0.32 -6.90
C ILE A 103 -7.39 -1.36 -7.15
N SER A 104 -7.17 -2.62 -6.78
CA SER A 104 -8.17 -3.67 -6.93
C SER A 104 -9.45 -3.40 -6.14
N ARG A 105 -9.40 -2.53 -5.14
CA ARG A 105 -10.57 -2.12 -4.36
C ARG A 105 -11.32 -0.96 -5.00
N LEU A 106 -10.77 -0.38 -6.06
CA LEU A 106 -11.34 0.79 -6.73
C LEU A 106 -11.79 0.50 -8.16
N ALA A 107 -11.06 -0.35 -8.87
CA ALA A 107 -11.31 -0.69 -10.26
C ALA A 107 -12.14 -1.96 -10.37
N GLU A 108 -12.67 -2.21 -11.57
CA GLU A 108 -13.35 -3.48 -11.84
C GLU A 108 -12.35 -4.62 -11.86
N THR A 109 -11.27 -4.46 -12.63
CA THR A 109 -10.20 -5.45 -12.70
C THR A 109 -8.84 -4.77 -12.69
N VAL A 110 -7.84 -5.49 -12.17
CA VAL A 110 -6.45 -5.04 -12.18
C VAL A 110 -5.59 -6.16 -12.73
N ILE A 111 -4.76 -5.82 -13.71
CA ILE A 111 -3.73 -6.73 -14.22
C ILE A 111 -2.38 -6.14 -13.80
N SER A 112 -1.58 -6.93 -13.10
CA SER A 112 -0.27 -6.50 -12.61
C SER A 112 0.82 -7.25 -13.33
N ILE A 113 1.83 -6.53 -13.78
CA ILE A 113 2.99 -7.10 -14.45
C ILE A 113 4.24 -6.77 -13.65
N GLU A 114 4.97 -7.79 -13.27
CA GLU A 114 6.23 -7.66 -12.58
C GLU A 114 7.24 -8.65 -13.18
N GLU A 115 8.37 -8.14 -13.68
CA GLU A 115 9.37 -8.99 -14.30
C GLU A 115 10.30 -9.67 -13.29
N ASP A 116 10.38 -9.16 -12.07
CA ASP A 116 11.27 -9.72 -11.06
C ASP A 116 10.51 -10.79 -10.26
N GLN A 117 10.90 -12.04 -10.48
CA GLN A 117 10.24 -13.19 -9.86
C GLN A 117 10.29 -13.15 -8.34
N GLU A 118 11.38 -12.63 -7.77
CA GLU A 118 11.51 -12.55 -6.32
C GLU A 118 10.49 -11.61 -5.69
N LEU A 119 10.10 -10.55 -6.41
CA LEU A 119 9.14 -9.59 -5.90
C LEU A 119 7.70 -10.10 -5.97
N LEU A 120 7.42 -11.07 -6.85
CA LEU A 120 6.10 -11.67 -6.97
C LEU A 120 5.79 -12.61 -5.80
N ASP A 121 6.80 -13.16 -5.21
CA ASP A 121 6.66 -14.10 -4.10
C ASP A 121 6.67 -13.37 -2.77
#